data_a04a6498d482f6565770b2abb4eb2a33
#
_entry.id   a04a6498d482f6565770b2abb4eb2a33
#
_cell.length_a   1.000
_cell.length_b   1.000
_cell.length_c   1.000
_cell.angle_alpha   90.00
_cell.angle_beta   90.00
_cell.angle_gamma   90.00
#
_symmetry.space_group_name_H-M   'P 1'
#
loop_
_entity.id
_entity.type
_entity.pdbx_description
1 polymer ?
#
loop_
_entity_poly.entity_id
_entity_poly.type
_entity_poly.pdbx_seq_one_letter_code
_entity_poly.pdbx_strand_id
1 'polypeptide(L)'
;MTLYMAEVLEATMLVCFGLSWPINAYKNYRAGTAAGSSWQFIALITAGYLAGIAAKFVAGSVNWVLAVYVINLACLGVNWGVYARNRRLDAAREDRAVAA
;
A
#
# COMPACT_ATOMS: atom_id res chain seq x y z
N MET A 1 2.58 -25.29 -18.12
CA MET A 1 3.61 -24.30 -18.51
C MET A 1 3.05 -22.89 -18.53
N THR A 2 1.98 -22.66 -19.30
CA THR A 2 1.38 -21.33 -19.43
C THR A 2 0.87 -20.77 -18.11
N LEU A 3 0.22 -21.61 -17.29
CA LEU A 3 -0.28 -21.18 -15.97
C LEU A 3 0.86 -20.83 -15.01
N TYR A 4 1.95 -21.60 -15.07
CA TYR A 4 3.12 -21.32 -14.26
C TYR A 4 3.77 -20.00 -14.65
N MET A 5 3.87 -19.74 -15.96
CA MET A 5 4.43 -18.46 -16.43
C MET A 5 3.55 -17.28 -16.02
N ALA A 6 2.22 -17.45 -16.09
CA ALA A 6 1.31 -16.42 -15.65
C ALA A 6 1.48 -16.10 -14.17
N GLU A 7 1.67 -17.12 -13.34
CA GLU A 7 1.91 -16.93 -11.90
C GLU A 7 3.21 -16.19 -11.65
N VAL A 8 4.28 -16.56 -12.37
CA VAL A 8 5.58 -15.92 -12.22
C VAL A 8 5.52 -14.45 -12.61
N LEU A 9 4.84 -14.15 -13.71
CA LEU A 9 4.68 -12.77 -14.17
C LEU A 9 3.86 -11.95 -13.19
N GLU A 10 2.78 -12.52 -12.67
CA GLU A 10 1.95 -11.86 -11.67
C GLU A 10 2.73 -11.60 -10.39
N ALA A 11 3.50 -12.58 -9.92
CA ALA A 11 4.32 -12.42 -8.73
C ALA A 11 5.40 -11.37 -8.93
N THR A 12 6.01 -11.31 -10.12
CA THR A 12 7.00 -10.29 -10.45
C THR A 12 6.39 -8.90 -10.35
N MET A 13 5.20 -8.73 -10.91
CA MET A 13 4.46 -7.47 -10.81
C MET A 13 4.21 -7.09 -9.36
N LEU A 14 3.74 -8.04 -8.56
CA LEU A 14 3.43 -7.81 -7.14
C LEU A 14 4.69 -7.46 -6.34
N VAL A 15 5.82 -8.11 -6.63
CA VAL A 15 7.09 -7.81 -5.96
C VAL A 15 7.53 -6.39 -6.31
N CYS A 16 7.44 -5.99 -7.57
CA CYS A 16 7.78 -4.63 -7.98
C CYS A 16 6.93 -3.59 -7.26
N PHE A 17 5.62 -3.79 -7.25
CA PHE A 17 4.72 -2.88 -6.53
C PHE A 17 4.96 -2.95 -5.03
N GLY A 18 5.19 -4.15 -4.50
CA GLY A 18 5.43 -4.36 -3.08
C GLY A 18 6.67 -3.64 -2.57
N LEU A 19 7.73 -3.63 -3.37
CA LEU A 19 8.96 -2.90 -3.02
C LEU A 19 8.74 -1.39 -3.04
N SER A 20 7.82 -0.92 -3.87
CA SER A 20 7.49 0.51 -3.94
C SER A 20 6.85 1.03 -2.65
N TRP A 21 6.06 0.20 -1.98
CA TRP A 21 5.31 0.63 -0.80
C TRP A 21 6.20 0.93 0.41
N PRO A 22 7.16 0.06 0.79
CA PRO A 22 8.09 0.39 1.88
C PRO A 22 8.92 1.63 1.57
N ILE A 23 9.38 1.76 0.33
CA ILE A 23 10.15 2.94 -0.10
C ILE A 23 9.30 4.20 0.01
N ASN A 24 8.06 4.13 -0.44
CA ASN A 24 7.11 5.25 -0.37
C ASN A 24 6.80 5.62 1.08
N ALA A 25 6.58 4.62 1.93
CA ALA A 25 6.30 4.84 3.35
C ALA A 25 7.48 5.52 4.04
N TYR A 26 8.70 5.05 3.76
CA TYR A 26 9.91 5.64 4.33
C TYR A 26 10.07 7.09 3.88
N LYS A 27 9.87 7.35 2.61
CA LYS A 27 9.97 8.71 2.04
C LYS A 27 8.96 9.64 2.71
N ASN A 28 7.71 9.19 2.84
CA ASN A 28 6.66 9.99 3.47
C ASN A 28 6.92 10.19 4.96
N TYR A 29 7.43 9.16 5.63
CA TYR A 29 7.79 9.26 7.04
C TYR A 29 8.86 10.34 7.26
N ARG A 30 9.87 10.36 6.42
CA ARG A 30 10.95 11.36 6.51
C ARG A 30 10.47 12.76 6.15
N ALA A 31 9.51 12.86 5.24
CA ALA A 31 8.93 14.15 4.88
C ALA A 31 8.17 14.79 6.04
N GLY A 32 7.60 13.98 6.92
CA GLY A 32 6.89 14.46 8.10
C GLY A 32 5.61 15.24 7.81
N THR A 33 5.08 15.11 6.59
CA THR A 33 3.86 15.82 6.18
C THR A 33 3.07 14.95 5.21
N ALA A 34 1.74 15.08 5.25
CA ALA A 34 0.84 14.41 4.33
C ALA A 34 0.57 15.22 3.05
N ALA A 35 1.21 16.38 2.90
CA ALA A 35 0.93 17.29 1.79
C ALA A 35 1.17 16.67 0.42
N GLY A 36 2.16 15.77 0.31
CA GLY A 36 2.47 15.09 -0.95
C GLY A 36 1.79 13.73 -1.09
N SER A 37 0.93 13.35 -0.16
CA SER A 37 0.27 12.04 -0.14
C SER A 37 -1.20 12.19 -0.49
N SER A 38 -1.72 11.17 -1.21
CA SER A 38 -3.13 11.12 -1.56
C SER A 38 -3.78 9.90 -0.92
N TRP A 39 -4.66 10.13 0.05
CA TRP A 39 -5.39 9.03 0.69
C TRP A 39 -6.30 8.31 -0.32
N GLN A 40 -6.80 9.05 -1.31
CA GLN A 40 -7.65 8.50 -2.37
C GLN A 40 -6.87 7.49 -3.21
N PHE A 41 -5.63 7.81 -3.53
CA PHE A 41 -4.75 6.90 -4.26
C PHE A 41 -4.47 5.63 -3.48
N ILE A 42 -4.12 5.77 -2.19
CA ILE A 42 -3.86 4.63 -1.31
C ILE A 42 -5.12 3.78 -1.16
N ALA A 43 -6.28 4.41 -1.00
CA ALA A 43 -7.56 3.71 -0.86
C ALA A 43 -7.90 2.93 -2.12
N LEU A 44 -7.67 3.51 -3.30
CA LEU A 44 -7.94 2.86 -4.57
C LEU A 44 -7.05 1.63 -4.75
N ILE A 45 -5.77 1.74 -4.43
CA ILE A 45 -4.83 0.62 -4.51
C ILE A 45 -5.22 -0.47 -3.49
N THR A 46 -5.60 -0.08 -2.28
CA THR A 46 -6.06 -1.03 -1.25
C THR A 46 -7.28 -1.80 -1.75
N ALA A 47 -8.25 -1.11 -2.34
CA ALA A 47 -9.43 -1.74 -2.91
C ALA A 47 -9.05 -2.73 -4.02
N GLY A 48 -8.08 -2.37 -4.86
CA GLY A 48 -7.57 -3.24 -5.91
C GLY A 48 -6.97 -4.53 -5.36
N TYR A 49 -6.16 -4.43 -4.31
CA TYR A 49 -5.56 -5.62 -3.68
C TYR A 49 -6.64 -6.50 -3.04
N LEU A 50 -7.61 -5.91 -2.37
CA LEU A 50 -8.71 -6.66 -1.77
C LEU A 50 -9.53 -7.40 -2.85
N ALA A 51 -9.79 -6.72 -3.97
CA ALA A 51 -10.48 -7.34 -5.10
C ALA A 51 -9.67 -8.50 -5.69
N GLY A 52 -8.35 -8.35 -5.78
CA GLY A 52 -7.46 -9.39 -6.28
C GLY A 52 -7.46 -10.62 -5.37
N ILE A 53 -7.43 -10.40 -4.05
CA ILE A 53 -7.50 -11.49 -3.06
C ILE A 53 -8.85 -12.20 -3.17
N ALA A 54 -9.94 -11.44 -3.27
CA ALA A 54 -11.28 -12.01 -3.42
C ALA A 54 -11.38 -12.85 -4.70
N ALA A 55 -10.79 -12.37 -5.79
CA ALA A 55 -10.78 -13.09 -7.06
C ALA A 55 -10.07 -14.43 -6.94
N LYS A 56 -8.99 -14.51 -6.17
CA LYS A 56 -8.26 -15.77 -5.93
C LYS A 56 -9.16 -16.79 -5.23
N PHE A 57 -9.91 -16.36 -4.24
CA PHE A 57 -10.83 -17.26 -3.52
C PHE A 57 -12.00 -17.68 -4.40
N VAL A 58 -12.59 -16.76 -5.14
CA VAL A 58 -13.72 -17.05 -6.02
C VAL A 58 -13.33 -18.02 -7.13
N ALA A 59 -12.15 -17.84 -7.71
CA ALA A 59 -11.64 -18.71 -8.77
C ALA A 59 -11.13 -20.04 -8.26
N GLY A 60 -10.99 -20.22 -6.94
CA GLY A 60 -10.43 -21.42 -6.36
C GLY A 60 -8.95 -21.61 -6.64
N SER A 61 -8.25 -20.53 -7.02
CA SER A 61 -6.83 -20.59 -7.37
C SER A 61 -5.94 -20.06 -6.26
N VAL A 62 -6.23 -20.46 -5.03
CA VAL A 62 -5.39 -20.13 -3.88
C VAL A 62 -4.04 -20.81 -4.02
N ASN A 63 -2.98 -20.03 -4.09
CA ASN A 63 -1.64 -20.51 -4.28
C ASN A 63 -0.63 -19.60 -3.56
N TRP A 64 0.66 -19.79 -3.83
CA TRP A 64 1.71 -18.99 -3.19
C TRP A 64 1.64 -17.51 -3.52
N VAL A 65 1.01 -17.14 -4.64
CA VAL A 65 0.82 -15.74 -5.02
C VAL A 65 -0.06 -15.01 -4.01
N LEU A 66 -0.99 -15.72 -3.37
CA LEU A 66 -1.83 -15.14 -2.32
C LEU A 66 -0.98 -14.61 -1.16
N ALA A 67 0.09 -15.32 -0.81
CA ALA A 67 1.00 -14.88 0.25
C ALA A 67 1.66 -13.55 -0.13
N VAL A 68 2.03 -13.37 -1.41
CA VAL A 68 2.60 -12.12 -1.90
C VAL A 68 1.58 -10.98 -1.79
N TYR A 69 0.31 -11.24 -2.12
CA TYR A 69 -0.76 -10.26 -1.95
C TYR A 69 -0.89 -9.80 -0.50
N VAL A 70 -0.84 -10.75 0.43
CA VAL A 70 -0.96 -10.43 1.87
C VAL A 70 0.22 -9.57 2.33
N ILE A 71 1.43 -9.89 1.88
CA ILE A 71 2.62 -9.11 2.22
C ILE A 71 2.48 -7.68 1.67
N ASN A 72 2.02 -7.54 0.43
CA ASN A 72 1.80 -6.22 -0.17
C ASN A 72 0.75 -5.42 0.60
N LEU A 73 -0.31 -6.08 1.04
CA LEU A 73 -1.36 -5.44 1.81
C LEU A 73 -0.83 -4.96 3.16
N ALA A 74 0.06 -5.73 3.79
CA ALA A 74 0.71 -5.33 5.04
C ALA A 74 1.57 -4.08 4.83
N CYS A 75 2.35 -4.04 3.74
CA CYS A 75 3.16 -2.87 3.40
C CYS A 75 2.26 -1.64 3.14
N LEU A 76 1.14 -1.86 2.51
CA LEU A 76 0.17 -0.79 2.26
C LEU A 76 -0.42 -0.28 3.58
N GLY A 77 -0.63 -1.18 4.55
CA GLY A 77 -1.05 -0.79 5.90
C GLY A 77 -0.05 0.13 6.58
N VAL A 78 1.24 -0.09 6.38
CA VAL A 78 2.29 0.81 6.87
C VAL A 78 2.15 2.19 6.23
N ASN A 79 1.85 2.25 4.94
CA ASN A 79 1.59 3.52 4.25
C ASN A 79 0.40 4.26 4.88
N TRP A 80 -0.68 3.55 5.20
CA TRP A 80 -1.83 4.14 5.89
C TRP A 80 -1.42 4.71 7.24
N GLY A 81 -0.61 3.97 7.99
CA GLY A 81 -0.12 4.41 9.30
C GLY A 81 0.72 5.68 9.20
N VAL A 82 1.65 5.72 8.24
CA VAL A 82 2.50 6.89 8.01
C VAL A 82 1.65 8.09 7.58
N TYR A 83 0.66 7.87 6.71
CA TYR A 83 -0.24 8.94 6.28
C TYR A 83 -1.01 9.52 7.45
N ALA A 84 -1.57 8.67 8.31
CA ALA A 84 -2.32 9.12 9.48
C ALA A 84 -1.43 9.90 10.45
N ARG A 85 -0.20 9.41 10.68
CA ARG A 85 0.77 10.10 11.51
C ARG A 85 1.09 11.49 10.95
N ASN A 86 1.36 11.56 9.65
CA ASN A 86 1.72 12.81 9.00
C ASN A 86 0.56 13.82 9.05
N ARG A 87 -0.65 13.36 8.91
CA ARG A 87 -1.84 14.22 9.04
C ARG A 87 -1.95 14.81 10.43
N ARG A 88 -1.66 14.01 11.46
CA ARG A 88 -1.65 14.50 12.84
C ARG A 88 -0.58 15.55 13.06
N LEU A 89 0.61 15.33 12.49
CA LEU A 89 1.70 16.30 12.59
C LEU A 89 1.35 17.59 11.88
N ASP A 90 0.71 17.51 10.70
CA ASP A 90 0.28 18.70 9.97
C ASP A 90 -0.75 19.49 10.76
N ALA A 91 -1.73 18.81 11.37
CA ALA A 91 -2.75 19.45 12.20
C ALA A 91 -2.13 20.16 13.41
N ALA A 92 -1.14 19.52 14.05
CA ALA A 92 -0.45 20.12 15.19
C ALA A 92 0.33 21.37 14.76
N ARG A 93 0.93 21.35 13.58
CA ARG A 93 1.63 22.54 13.06
C ARG A 93 0.67 23.68 12.76
N GLU A 94 -0.47 23.39 12.18
CA GLU A 94 -1.52 24.37 11.92
C GLU A 94 -2.01 25.02 13.23
N ASP A 95 -2.25 24.20 14.25
CA ASP A 95 -2.67 24.67 15.56
C ASP A 95 -1.62 25.60 16.18
N ARG A 96 -0.34 25.25 16.06
CA ARG A 96 0.74 26.10 16.54
C ARG A 96 0.81 27.41 15.77
N ALA A 97 0.63 27.36 14.45
CA ALA A 97 0.66 28.55 13.62
C ALA A 97 -0.48 29.50 13.97
N VAL A 98 -1.67 28.94 14.23
CA VAL A 98 -2.82 29.73 14.66
C VAL A 98 -2.63 30.32 16.05
N ALA A 99 -2.02 29.56 16.95
CA ALA A 99 -1.75 30.02 18.33
C ALA A 99 -0.64 31.08 18.40
N ALA A 100 0.26 31.09 17.42
CA ALA A 100 1.31 32.09 17.38
C ALA A 100 0.81 33.39 16.76
#